data_e62535c3aba19c57e65caf8a5372ba84
#
_entry.id   e62535c3aba19c57e65caf8a5372ba84
#
_cell.length_a   1.000
_cell.length_b   1.000
_cell.length_c   1.000
_cell.angle_alpha   90.00
_cell.angle_beta   90.00
_cell.angle_gamma   90.00
#
_symmetry.space_group_name_H-M   'P 1'
#
loop_
_entity.id
_entity.type
_entity.pdbx_description
1 polymer ?
#
loop_
_entity_poly.entity_id
_entity_poly.type
_entity_poly.pdbx_seq_one_letter_code
_entity_poly.pdbx_strand_id
1 'polypeptide(L)'
;MSLDSPLALPCGAVLPNRLCKAAMTEGLADGWLRSTPRLESLYRTWSEGGAGLLITGNVQVDRQVLERPGNVAIDVNDPVTVSLEARRRLSAWARAGTVAGNHLW
;
A
#
# COMPACT_ATOMS: atom_id res chain seq x y z
N MET A 1 26.80 -9.98 5.52
CA MET A 1 25.40 -9.56 5.33
C MET A 1 25.35 -8.05 5.22
N SER A 2 24.78 -7.52 4.17
CA SER A 2 24.64 -6.08 3.95
C SER A 2 23.16 -5.72 3.72
N LEU A 3 22.84 -4.43 3.77
CA LEU A 3 21.45 -3.97 3.61
C LEU A 3 20.87 -4.29 2.23
N ASP A 4 21.71 -4.45 1.23
CA ASP A 4 21.30 -4.80 -0.12
C ASP A 4 21.19 -6.31 -0.37
N SER A 5 21.50 -7.15 0.62
CA SER A 5 21.36 -8.60 0.51
C SER A 5 19.89 -9.01 0.55
N PRO A 6 19.46 -10.00 -0.26
CA PRO A 6 18.13 -10.55 -0.16
C PRO A 6 17.83 -11.14 1.22
N LEU A 7 16.57 -11.12 1.61
CA LEU A 7 16.07 -11.71 2.85
C LEU A 7 14.97 -12.72 2.55
N ALA A 8 15.27 -14.00 2.79
CA ALA A 8 14.26 -15.04 2.70
C ALA A 8 13.42 -15.08 3.98
N LEU A 9 12.11 -15.09 3.83
CA LEU A 9 11.17 -15.18 4.95
C LEU A 9 10.65 -16.62 5.11
N PRO A 10 10.24 -17.01 6.33
CA PRO A 10 9.74 -18.37 6.57
C PRO A 10 8.54 -18.76 5.69
N CYS A 11 7.74 -17.79 5.24
CA CYS A 11 6.60 -18.04 4.35
C CYS A 11 6.98 -18.32 2.90
N GLY A 12 8.27 -18.26 2.55
CA GLY A 12 8.77 -18.46 1.21
C GLY A 12 8.97 -17.19 0.39
N ALA A 13 8.50 -16.05 0.86
CA ALA A 13 8.75 -14.78 0.20
C ALA A 13 10.23 -14.39 0.33
N VAL A 14 10.78 -13.79 -0.72
CA VAL A 14 12.16 -13.29 -0.71
C VAL A 14 12.13 -11.80 -0.98
N LEU A 15 12.52 -11.01 0.01
CA LEU A 15 12.66 -9.56 -0.16
C LEU A 15 13.98 -9.30 -0.89
N PRO A 16 14.00 -8.40 -1.90
CA PRO A 16 15.21 -8.15 -2.69
C PRO A 16 16.34 -7.50 -1.90
N ASN A 17 16.01 -6.83 -0.80
CA ASN A 17 16.98 -6.26 0.12
C ASN A 17 16.36 -6.11 1.53
N ARG A 18 17.13 -5.56 2.46
CA ARG A 18 16.75 -5.48 3.87
C ARG A 18 16.28 -4.09 4.29
N LEU A 19 15.95 -3.24 3.33
CA LEU A 19 15.37 -1.93 3.58
C LEU A 19 13.84 -2.03 3.52
N CYS A 20 13.18 -1.44 4.50
CA CYS A 20 11.72 -1.42 4.58
C CYS A 20 11.24 -0.01 4.86
N LYS A 21 10.31 0.48 4.03
CA LYS A 21 9.55 1.69 4.34
C LYS A 21 8.45 1.30 5.33
N ALA A 22 8.51 1.84 6.54
CA ALA A 22 7.51 1.59 7.58
C ALA A 22 6.14 2.16 7.21
N ALA A 23 5.10 1.68 7.90
CA ALA A 23 3.75 2.22 7.75
C ALA A 23 3.71 3.69 8.16
N MET A 24 3.12 4.52 7.31
CA MET A 24 2.91 5.96 7.57
C MET A 24 1.59 6.37 6.94
N THR A 25 0.80 7.18 7.63
CA THR A 25 -0.46 7.70 7.09
C THR A 25 -0.18 8.68 5.96
N GLU A 26 -0.77 8.44 4.80
CA GLU A 26 -0.59 9.30 3.62
C GLU A 26 -1.66 10.39 3.52
N GLY A 27 -2.91 10.06 3.90
CA GLY A 27 -4.02 10.99 3.80
C GLY A 27 -4.46 11.32 2.38
N LEU A 28 -4.28 10.39 1.44
CA LEU A 28 -4.47 10.63 0.01
C LEU A 28 -5.66 9.88 -0.61
N ALA A 29 -6.51 9.25 0.21
CA ALA A 29 -7.75 8.66 -0.28
C ALA A 29 -8.73 9.74 -0.76
N ASP A 30 -9.68 9.37 -1.61
CA ASP A 30 -10.75 10.26 -2.02
C ASP A 30 -11.86 10.36 -0.96
N GLY A 31 -12.89 11.18 -1.23
CA GLY A 31 -14.00 11.34 -0.30
C GLY A 31 -14.86 10.08 -0.09
N TRP A 32 -14.67 9.05 -0.92
CA TRP A 32 -15.30 7.76 -0.82
C TRP A 32 -14.40 6.72 -0.15
N LEU A 33 -13.26 7.15 0.41
CA LEU A 33 -12.27 6.32 1.11
C LEU A 33 -11.57 5.31 0.18
N ARG A 34 -11.45 5.65 -1.10
CA ARG A 34 -10.81 4.80 -2.11
C ARG A 34 -9.40 5.29 -2.40
N SER A 35 -8.55 4.37 -2.85
CA SER A 35 -7.23 4.72 -3.37
C SER A 35 -7.35 5.65 -4.58
N THR A 36 -6.34 6.50 -4.78
CA THR A 36 -6.32 7.55 -5.80
C THR A 36 -5.05 7.49 -6.62
N PRO A 37 -5.03 8.13 -7.82
CA PRO A 37 -3.79 8.27 -8.59
C PRO A 37 -2.67 8.98 -7.83
N ARG A 38 -3.00 9.88 -6.90
CA ARG A 38 -1.99 10.54 -6.05
C ARG A 38 -1.31 9.54 -5.13
N LEU A 39 -2.07 8.62 -4.55
CA LEU A 39 -1.53 7.55 -3.73
C LEU A 39 -0.67 6.59 -4.56
N GLU A 40 -1.11 6.26 -5.78
CA GLU A 40 -0.34 5.46 -6.73
C GLU A 40 1.01 6.11 -7.05
N SER A 41 1.02 7.41 -7.34
CA SER A 41 2.24 8.16 -7.66
C SER A 41 3.23 8.14 -6.50
N LEU A 42 2.74 8.34 -5.28
CA LEU A 42 3.58 8.31 -4.09
C LEU A 42 4.25 6.94 -3.92
N TYR A 43 3.48 5.86 -4.04
CA TYR A 43 4.00 4.50 -3.87
C TYR A 43 4.90 4.08 -5.03
N ARG A 44 4.64 4.54 -6.25
CA ARG A 44 5.55 4.34 -7.38
C ARG A 44 6.92 4.97 -7.10
N THR A 45 6.92 6.20 -6.61
CA THR A 45 8.15 6.91 -6.23
C THR A 45 8.92 6.14 -5.15
N TRP A 46 8.22 5.65 -4.14
CA TRP A 46 8.84 4.85 -3.09
C TRP A 46 9.35 3.50 -3.60
N SER A 47 8.61 2.83 -4.47
CA SER A 47 9.05 1.58 -5.09
C SER A 47 10.35 1.79 -5.87
N GLU A 48 10.40 2.84 -6.69
CA GLU A 48 11.59 3.20 -7.47
C GLU A 48 12.74 3.68 -6.59
N GLY A 49 12.46 4.07 -5.36
CA GLY A 49 13.47 4.47 -4.38
C GLY A 49 14.34 3.34 -3.85
N GLY A 50 13.93 2.09 -4.06
CA GLY A 50 14.82 0.93 -3.85
C GLY A 50 14.58 0.10 -2.59
N ALA A 51 13.65 0.47 -1.69
CA ALA A 51 13.34 -0.38 -0.55
C ALA A 51 12.76 -1.73 -1.00
N GLY A 52 13.20 -2.82 -0.38
CA GLY A 52 12.73 -4.16 -0.71
C GLY A 52 11.31 -4.46 -0.27
N LEU A 53 10.82 -3.72 0.72
CA LEU A 53 9.46 -3.84 1.25
C LEU A 53 8.89 -2.46 1.51
N LEU A 54 7.68 -2.22 1.04
CA LEU A 54 6.88 -1.07 1.43
C LEU A 54 5.69 -1.57 2.26
N ILE A 55 5.46 -0.96 3.41
CA ILE A 55 4.26 -1.23 4.21
C ILE A 55 3.32 -0.04 4.04
N THR A 56 2.06 -0.31 3.69
CA THR A 56 1.07 0.74 3.50
C THR A 56 0.77 1.45 4.82
N GLY A 57 0.30 2.68 4.72
CA GLY A 57 -0.32 3.38 5.83
C GLY A 57 -1.65 2.76 6.20
N ASN A 58 -2.38 3.45 7.06
CA ASN A 58 -3.65 2.93 7.59
C ASN A 58 -4.65 2.61 6.48
N VAL A 59 -5.09 1.35 6.44
CA VAL A 59 -6.23 0.91 5.67
C VAL A 59 -7.30 0.48 6.69
N GLN A 60 -8.39 1.22 6.75
CA GLN A 60 -9.42 1.03 7.77
C GLN A 60 -10.42 -0.03 7.35
N VAL A 61 -10.94 -0.77 8.31
CA VAL A 61 -11.96 -1.81 8.06
C VAL A 61 -13.37 -1.34 8.42
N ASP A 62 -13.49 -0.16 9.03
CA ASP A 62 -14.75 0.47 9.39
C ASP A 62 -14.68 1.94 9.00
N ARG A 63 -15.53 2.36 8.05
CA ARG A 63 -15.55 3.73 7.56
C ARG A 63 -15.93 4.77 8.63
N GLN A 64 -16.57 4.34 9.71
CA GLN A 64 -16.99 5.23 10.79
C GLN A 64 -15.88 5.47 11.82
N VAL A 65 -14.81 4.69 11.77
CA VAL A 65 -13.70 4.75 12.72
C VAL A 65 -12.39 4.94 11.96
N LEU A 66 -12.21 6.12 11.38
CA LEU A 66 -10.97 6.47 10.67
C LEU A 66 -9.93 7.01 11.67
N GLU A 67 -8.67 6.71 11.40
CA GLU A 67 -7.58 7.32 12.16
C GLU A 67 -7.53 8.83 11.89
N ARG A 68 -7.77 9.21 10.61
CA ARG A 68 -7.95 10.62 10.18
C ARG A 68 -8.61 10.67 8.80
N PRO A 69 -9.09 11.85 8.37
CA PRO A 69 -9.58 12.01 7.00
C PRO A 69 -8.50 11.65 5.98
N GLY A 70 -8.91 11.03 4.89
CA GLY A 70 -8.00 10.63 3.82
C GLY A 70 -7.42 9.23 3.98
N ASN A 71 -7.81 8.46 5.00
CA ASN A 71 -7.49 7.03 5.05
C ASN A 71 -8.24 6.27 3.96
N VAL A 72 -7.57 5.28 3.37
CA VAL A 72 -8.26 4.27 2.55
C VAL A 72 -9.04 3.34 3.48
N ALA A 73 -10.22 2.92 3.06
CA ALA A 73 -10.99 1.91 3.79
C ALA A 73 -11.34 0.74 2.87
N ILE A 74 -11.36 -0.44 3.46
CA ILE A 74 -11.93 -1.66 2.87
C ILE A 74 -12.93 -2.17 3.89
N ASP A 75 -14.15 -1.64 3.80
CA ASP A 75 -15.23 -1.93 4.75
C ASP A 75 -16.27 -2.79 4.03
N VAL A 76 -16.40 -4.04 4.45
CA VAL A 76 -17.31 -5.00 3.81
C VAL A 76 -18.77 -4.58 3.94
N ASN A 77 -19.09 -3.68 4.88
CA ASN A 77 -20.43 -3.13 5.07
C ASN A 77 -20.67 -1.84 4.28
N ASP A 78 -19.65 -1.35 3.57
CA ASP A 78 -19.76 -0.18 2.70
C ASP A 78 -19.58 -0.60 1.25
N PRO A 79 -20.68 -0.66 0.46
CA PRO A 79 -20.60 -1.11 -0.93
C PRO A 79 -19.63 -0.32 -1.79
N VAL A 80 -19.37 0.94 -1.48
CA VAL A 80 -18.46 1.79 -2.26
C VAL A 80 -17.02 1.34 -2.09
N THR A 81 -16.58 1.03 -0.86
CA THR A 81 -15.18 0.63 -0.61
C THR A 81 -14.86 -0.78 -1.10
N VAL A 82 -15.87 -1.61 -1.36
CA VAL A 82 -15.69 -2.97 -1.92
C VAL A 82 -16.24 -3.11 -3.33
N SER A 83 -16.60 -1.99 -3.97
CA SER A 83 -17.08 -1.96 -5.35
C SER A 83 -16.00 -2.42 -6.33
N LEU A 84 -16.42 -2.73 -7.57
CA LEU A 84 -15.49 -3.06 -8.64
C LEU A 84 -14.50 -1.92 -8.88
N GLU A 85 -14.97 -0.67 -8.86
CA GLU A 85 -14.10 0.50 -9.01
C GLU A 85 -13.09 0.60 -7.87
N ALA A 86 -13.50 0.39 -6.61
CA ALA A 86 -12.58 0.40 -5.48
C ALA A 86 -11.51 -0.69 -5.63
N ARG A 87 -11.89 -1.88 -6.08
CA ARG A 87 -10.95 -2.99 -6.31
C ARG A 87 -9.96 -2.68 -7.42
N ARG A 88 -10.42 -2.04 -8.51
CA ARG A 88 -9.53 -1.57 -9.59
C ARG A 88 -8.50 -0.59 -9.07
N ARG A 89 -8.91 0.33 -8.21
CA ARG A 89 -8.03 1.33 -7.60
C ARG A 89 -7.03 0.69 -6.65
N LEU A 90 -7.44 -0.30 -5.86
CA LEU A 90 -6.52 -1.08 -5.01
C LEU A 90 -5.49 -1.84 -5.85
N SER A 91 -5.91 -2.45 -6.95
CA SER A 91 -5.00 -3.13 -7.87
C SER A 91 -4.00 -2.17 -8.50
N ALA A 92 -4.44 -0.99 -8.91
CA ALA A 92 -3.56 0.04 -9.47
C ALA A 92 -2.53 0.52 -8.44
N TRP A 93 -2.95 0.68 -7.18
CA TRP A 93 -2.06 1.01 -6.08
C TRP A 93 -1.01 -0.08 -5.85
N ALA A 94 -1.45 -1.34 -5.80
CA ALA A 94 -0.54 -2.48 -5.64
C ALA A 94 0.48 -2.55 -6.77
N ARG A 95 0.06 -2.36 -8.02
CA ARG A 95 0.97 -2.36 -9.18
C ARG A 95 1.97 -1.20 -9.11
N ALA A 96 1.49 -0.01 -8.79
CA ALA A 96 2.36 1.16 -8.66
C ALA A 96 3.41 0.95 -7.57
N GLY A 97 3.01 0.38 -6.43
CA GLY A 97 3.89 0.16 -5.29
C GLY A 97 4.86 -1.01 -5.44
N THR A 98 4.82 -1.73 -6.54
CA THR A 98 5.70 -2.89 -6.79
C THR A 98 6.43 -2.85 -8.13
N VAL A 99 6.43 -1.70 -8.80
CA VAL A 99 7.02 -1.58 -10.15
C VAL A 99 8.50 -1.91 -10.20
N ALA A 100 9.25 -1.72 -9.11
CA ALA A 100 10.67 -2.02 -9.05
C ALA A 100 10.99 -3.42 -8.53
N GLY A 101 9.99 -4.30 -8.37
CA GLY A 101 10.19 -5.68 -7.95
C GLY A 101 10.21 -5.89 -6.44
N ASN A 102 9.95 -4.85 -5.65
CA ASN A 102 9.80 -4.93 -4.20
C ASN A 102 8.44 -5.52 -3.81
N HIS A 103 8.31 -5.89 -2.56
CA HIS A 103 7.03 -6.27 -1.97
C HIS A 103 6.27 -5.05 -1.46
N LEU A 104 4.96 -5.16 -1.43
CA LEU A 104 4.05 -4.20 -0.81
C LEU A 104 3.08 -4.97 0.08
N TRP A 105 3.01 -4.54 1.34
CA TRP A 105 2.12 -5.15 2.35
C TRP A 105 1.24 -4.10 2.99
#